data_36b73d5549b4780853f20abf71dcce43
#
_entry.id   36b73d5549b4780853f20abf71dcce43
#
_cell.length_a   1.000
_cell.length_b   1.000
_cell.length_c   1.000
_cell.angle_alpha   90.00
_cell.angle_beta   90.00
_cell.angle_gamma   90.00
#
_symmetry.space_group_name_H-M   'P 1'
#
loop_
_entity.id
_entity.type
_entity.pdbx_description
1 polymer ?
#
loop_
_entity_poly.entity_id
_entity_poly.type
_entity_poly.pdbx_seq_one_letter_code
_entity_poly.pdbx_strand_id
1 'polypeptide(L)'
;MLXRGVLLGVMWVMFVGVLPVDGWGADGDTPQPDEGVQALRVFLDCNRTCDRDYLRREITFVNYVRDRRDAQVHVLVTDQNSGGGIEHTLAFIGLQEFGGRDVTYSYSESRTDTEDETRAGIAQVLRVGFLHYIIDTPLAYAIEIGTDSSGDARPMMAQPXDDPWNFWVFRINMNARASGEXSRTQHNYSGSVSANRTTENWIXRFETDNSYRESITELSXGDYKNVSRRNSGSAQVVKSLGEHWGASIRGEMSRSTXLNQARRLRAFPGIEFNVFPYSESSRRSLTLAYEVGVQSFDYEEETIFGKTEEMLPSHEVEVTFDVEQPWGDSRVRYRYNAFLSDISKYSNSVSGNLSFRIIRGFSVFMNASTSLVRDQLYLAKANMSDAAILLERRQLATDSRYSVSFGVXYTFGSIFNNVVNPRF
;
A
#
# COMPACT_ATOMS: atom_id res chain seq x y z
N MET A 1 -17.26 24.49 -32.13
CA MET A 1 -18.08 25.52 -31.53
C MET A 1 -18.99 24.90 -30.50
N LEU A 2 -19.08 25.51 -29.36
CA LEU A 2 -19.86 25.16 -28.16
C LEU A 2 -19.23 24.12 -27.24
N UNK A 3 -18.56 24.64 -26.18
CA UNK A 3 -18.47 24.14 -25.06
C UNK A 3 -17.78 24.93 -24.16
N ARG A 4 -18.33 25.84 -23.97
CA ARG A 4 -17.93 26.62 -22.80
C ARG A 4 -19.10 26.72 -21.85
N GLY A 5 -18.88 26.18 -20.69
CA GLY A 5 -19.72 26.49 -19.54
C GLY A 5 -20.28 25.27 -18.82
N VAL A 6 -19.58 24.78 -17.87
CA VAL A 6 -20.12 24.30 -16.55
C VAL A 6 -18.94 24.19 -15.60
N LEU A 7 -18.64 25.28 -14.97
CA LEU A 7 -17.81 25.28 -13.77
C LEU A 7 -18.14 26.52 -12.94
N LEU A 8 -19.37 26.60 -12.45
CA LEU A 8 -19.74 27.53 -11.40
C LEU A 8 -21.01 26.98 -10.75
N GLY A 9 -20.82 26.19 -9.74
CA GLY A 9 -21.94 25.62 -8.99
C GLY A 9 -21.60 25.40 -7.53
N VAL A 10 -21.71 26.46 -6.78
CA VAL A 10 -22.28 26.51 -5.43
C VAL A 10 -21.45 25.89 -4.30
N MET A 11 -20.63 26.74 -3.74
CA MET A 11 -20.20 26.59 -2.37
C MET A 11 -21.17 27.38 -1.46
N TRP A 12 -22.23 26.70 -1.02
CA TRP A 12 -23.09 27.24 0.04
C TRP A 12 -22.50 26.85 1.38
N VAL A 13 -21.83 27.79 2.02
CA VAL A 13 -21.37 27.64 3.38
C VAL A 13 -22.56 27.92 4.29
N MET A 14 -23.07 26.88 4.94
CA MET A 14 -24.05 27.09 6.01
C MET A 14 -23.34 27.67 7.24
N PHE A 15 -23.55 28.94 7.47
CA PHE A 15 -23.16 29.59 8.72
C PHE A 15 -24.18 29.18 9.78
N VAL A 16 -23.82 28.19 10.60
CA VAL A 16 -24.62 27.93 11.81
C VAL A 16 -24.11 28.89 12.88
N GLY A 17 -24.96 29.85 13.20
CA GLY A 17 -24.65 30.80 14.27
C GLY A 17 -24.59 30.07 15.61
N VAL A 18 -23.45 30.15 16.25
CA VAL A 18 -23.27 29.66 17.62
C VAL A 18 -23.76 30.74 18.57
N LEU A 19 -24.84 30.48 19.24
CA LEU A 19 -25.29 31.35 20.34
C LEU A 19 -24.42 31.07 21.59
N PRO A 20 -23.98 32.09 22.29
CA PRO A 20 -23.23 31.86 23.52
C PRO A 20 -24.18 31.33 24.62
N VAL A 21 -23.77 30.21 25.19
CA VAL A 21 -24.44 29.66 26.38
C VAL A 21 -23.70 30.24 27.57
N ASP A 22 -24.37 31.16 28.28
CA ASP A 22 -23.81 31.71 29.50
C ASP A 22 -23.65 30.62 30.55
N GLY A 23 -22.48 30.60 31.15
CA GLY A 23 -22.04 29.54 32.04
C GLY A 23 -22.80 29.51 33.36
N TRP A 24 -23.16 28.32 33.76
CA TRP A 24 -23.52 28.05 35.17
C TRP A 24 -22.20 27.81 35.92
N GLY A 25 -21.85 28.78 36.73
CA GLY A 25 -20.75 28.61 37.66
C GLY A 25 -21.15 27.66 38.77
N ALA A 26 -20.52 26.52 38.80
CA ALA A 26 -20.55 25.68 39.99
C ALA A 26 -19.16 25.77 40.61
N ASP A 27 -19.05 26.55 41.66
CA ASP A 27 -17.87 26.48 42.53
C ASP A 27 -17.94 25.14 43.27
N GLY A 28 -17.35 24.15 42.64
CA GLY A 28 -17.07 22.88 43.29
C GLY A 28 -15.56 22.79 43.46
N ASP A 29 -15.14 22.70 44.70
CA ASP A 29 -13.79 22.35 45.07
C ASP A 29 -13.48 20.98 44.43
N THR A 30 -12.92 21.01 43.26
CA THR A 30 -12.40 19.78 42.68
C THR A 30 -11.13 19.42 43.45
N PRO A 31 -11.08 18.23 44.07
CA PRO A 31 -9.84 17.78 44.68
C PRO A 31 -8.72 17.84 43.60
N GLN A 32 -7.67 18.54 43.91
CA GLN A 32 -6.46 18.45 43.06
C GLN A 32 -6.07 16.97 42.99
N PRO A 33 -5.92 16.46 41.78
CA PRO A 33 -5.42 15.09 41.68
C PRO A 33 -4.10 15.02 42.43
N ASP A 34 -3.94 13.98 43.23
CA ASP A 34 -2.66 13.59 43.79
C ASP A 34 -1.60 13.78 42.70
N GLU A 35 -0.49 14.41 43.03
CA GLU A 35 0.65 14.53 42.12
C GLU A 35 1.29 13.15 41.89
N GLY A 36 0.47 12.23 41.39
CA GLY A 36 0.97 10.91 40.96
C GLY A 36 1.86 11.08 39.74
N VAL A 37 2.81 10.20 39.62
CA VAL A 37 3.70 10.18 38.45
C VAL A 37 2.87 10.07 37.17
N GLN A 38 2.88 11.13 36.38
CA GLN A 38 2.12 11.11 35.14
C GLN A 38 2.77 10.21 34.11
N ALA A 39 1.96 9.31 33.57
CA ALA A 39 2.44 8.42 32.51
C ALA A 39 2.71 9.20 31.23
N LEU A 40 3.70 8.77 30.49
CA LEU A 40 4.10 9.36 29.21
C LEU A 40 2.91 9.37 28.22
N ARG A 41 2.60 10.52 27.64
CA ARG A 41 1.53 10.62 26.65
C ARG A 41 2.10 10.33 25.27
N VAL A 42 1.56 9.30 24.62
CA VAL A 42 2.05 8.83 23.32
C VAL A 42 0.95 8.86 22.26
N PHE A 43 1.32 9.28 21.07
CA PHE A 43 0.48 9.16 19.89
C PHE A 43 1.05 8.05 19.00
N LEU A 44 0.29 6.97 18.87
CA LEU A 44 0.71 5.81 18.09
C LEU A 44 0.13 5.92 16.68
N ASP A 45 1.01 6.20 15.73
CA ASP A 45 0.67 6.46 14.34
C ASP A 45 1.09 5.28 13.49
N CYS A 46 0.24 4.28 13.45
CA CYS A 46 0.41 3.15 12.56
C CYS A 46 -0.87 2.92 11.78
N ASN A 47 -0.74 2.76 10.48
CA ASN A 47 -1.89 2.56 9.62
C ASN A 47 -2.56 1.22 9.93
N ARG A 48 -2.36 0.21 9.10
CA ARG A 48 -3.01 -1.09 9.30
C ARG A 48 -2.12 -2.10 10.02
N THR A 49 -0.88 -1.74 10.28
CA THR A 49 0.15 -2.66 10.74
C THR A 49 0.00 -3.02 12.22
N CYS A 50 -0.58 -2.14 13.02
CA CYS A 50 -0.61 -2.31 14.47
C CYS A 50 -1.97 -2.76 14.96
N ASP A 51 -1.96 -3.84 15.76
CA ASP A 51 -3.12 -4.21 16.57
C ASP A 51 -3.17 -3.28 17.78
N ARG A 52 -3.85 -2.14 17.61
CA ARG A 52 -3.89 -1.09 18.63
C ARG A 52 -4.51 -1.56 19.95
N ASP A 53 -5.52 -2.41 19.87
CA ASP A 53 -6.18 -2.90 21.08
C ASP A 53 -5.26 -3.84 21.85
N TYR A 54 -4.52 -4.69 21.15
CA TYR A 54 -3.51 -5.52 21.75
C TYR A 54 -2.45 -4.65 22.44
N LEU A 55 -1.93 -3.66 21.74
CA LEU A 55 -0.87 -2.80 22.27
C LEU A 55 -1.33 -2.03 23.51
N ARG A 56 -2.59 -1.55 23.53
CA ARG A 56 -3.13 -0.86 24.71
C ARG A 56 -3.24 -1.77 25.91
N ARG A 57 -3.56 -3.04 25.70
CA ARG A 57 -3.63 -4.03 26.79
C ARG A 57 -2.26 -4.45 27.28
N GLU A 58 -1.31 -4.58 26.37
CA GLU A 58 0.03 -5.11 26.70
C GLU A 58 0.96 -4.02 27.25
N ILE A 59 0.79 -2.78 26.82
CA ILE A 59 1.66 -1.68 27.25
C ILE A 59 0.78 -0.66 27.97
N THR A 60 0.71 -0.80 29.29
CA THR A 60 -0.22 -0.05 30.13
C THR A 60 0.45 1.11 30.89
N PHE A 61 1.76 1.26 30.76
CA PHE A 61 2.49 2.29 31.50
C PHE A 61 2.61 3.62 30.75
N VAL A 62 1.89 3.77 29.63
CA VAL A 62 1.80 5.04 28.87
C VAL A 62 0.33 5.42 28.70
N ASN A 63 0.09 6.68 28.44
CA ASN A 63 -1.24 7.20 28.10
C ASN A 63 -1.31 7.42 26.58
N TYR A 64 -2.19 6.70 25.92
CA TYR A 64 -2.41 6.86 24.48
C TYR A 64 -3.31 8.05 24.23
N VAL A 65 -2.90 8.95 23.35
CA VAL A 65 -3.69 10.13 22.97
C VAL A 65 -4.05 10.05 21.50
N ARG A 66 -5.14 10.72 21.12
CA ARG A 66 -5.70 10.65 19.77
C ARG A 66 -5.02 11.58 18.77
N ASP A 67 -4.30 12.57 19.26
CA ASP A 67 -3.70 13.58 18.39
C ASP A 67 -2.27 13.81 18.80
N ARG A 68 -1.41 13.98 17.82
CA ARG A 68 0.02 14.19 18.06
C ARG A 68 0.31 15.45 18.87
N ARG A 69 -0.59 16.43 18.78
CA ARG A 69 -0.40 17.70 19.50
C ARG A 69 -0.60 17.57 21.00
N ASP A 70 -1.24 16.50 21.43
CA ASP A 70 -1.41 16.20 22.85
C ASP A 70 -0.33 15.26 23.39
N ALA A 71 0.52 14.74 22.51
CA ALA A 71 1.52 13.74 22.84
C ALA A 71 2.85 14.36 23.24
N GLN A 72 3.58 13.61 24.06
CA GLN A 72 4.99 13.88 24.36
C GLN A 72 5.90 13.08 23.43
N VAL A 73 5.39 11.97 22.90
CA VAL A 73 6.10 11.15 21.91
C VAL A 73 5.13 10.76 20.80
N HIS A 74 5.53 11.00 19.56
CA HIS A 74 4.81 10.54 18.39
C HIS A 74 5.56 9.31 17.83
N VAL A 75 4.93 8.16 17.84
CA VAL A 75 5.52 6.96 17.24
C VAL A 75 4.93 6.78 15.84
N LEU A 76 5.76 6.96 14.82
CA LEU A 76 5.35 6.77 13.44
C LEU A 76 5.91 5.43 12.96
N VAL A 77 4.99 4.52 12.61
CA VAL A 77 5.36 3.20 12.12
C VAL A 77 5.20 3.16 10.61
N THR A 78 6.28 2.86 9.91
CA THR A 78 6.27 2.73 8.45
C THR A 78 6.78 1.35 8.06
N ASP A 79 6.34 0.87 6.91
CA ASP A 79 6.60 -0.49 6.46
C ASP A 79 7.33 -0.47 5.12
N GLN A 80 8.24 -1.41 4.95
CA GLN A 80 8.95 -1.59 3.69
C GLN A 80 9.13 -3.08 3.43
N ASN A 81 8.82 -3.51 2.22
CA ASN A 81 9.05 -4.90 1.84
C ASN A 81 10.55 -5.21 1.85
N SER A 82 10.89 -6.31 2.47
CA SER A 82 12.24 -6.85 2.43
C SER A 82 12.23 -8.15 1.61
N GLY A 83 13.40 -8.72 1.41
CA GLY A 83 13.50 -9.97 0.65
C GLY A 83 12.69 -11.10 1.28
N GLY A 84 12.67 -11.18 2.59
CA GLY A 84 12.02 -12.27 3.33
C GLY A 84 10.75 -11.91 4.07
N GLY A 85 10.29 -10.66 4.00
CA GLY A 85 9.11 -10.26 4.76
C GLY A 85 8.86 -8.77 4.69
N ILE A 86 8.58 -8.19 5.85
CA ILE A 86 8.32 -6.76 5.96
C ILE A 86 9.21 -6.19 7.06
N GLU A 87 9.87 -5.10 6.77
CA GLU A 87 10.62 -4.33 7.76
C GLU A 87 9.73 -3.22 8.26
N HIS A 88 9.41 -3.25 9.54
CA HIS A 88 8.64 -2.19 10.21
C HIS A 88 9.64 -1.23 10.86
N THR A 89 9.56 0.04 10.51
CA THR A 89 10.40 1.08 11.09
C THR A 89 9.56 1.89 12.05
N LEU A 90 9.98 1.97 13.31
CA LEU A 90 9.29 2.70 14.35
C LEU A 90 10.11 3.94 14.68
N ALA A 91 9.66 5.09 14.18
CA ALA A 91 10.31 6.36 14.44
C ALA A 91 9.64 7.03 15.66
N PHE A 92 10.37 7.14 16.74
CA PHE A 92 9.93 7.79 17.97
C PHE A 92 10.37 9.26 17.87
N ILE A 93 9.40 10.15 17.80
CA ILE A 93 9.64 11.58 17.61
C ILE A 93 9.26 12.29 18.91
N GLY A 94 10.26 12.89 19.55
CA GLY A 94 10.04 13.62 20.79
C GLY A 94 9.31 14.94 20.55
N LEU A 95 8.33 15.22 21.39
CA LEU A 95 7.52 16.43 21.32
C LEU A 95 7.54 17.11 22.69
N GLN A 96 7.10 18.36 22.73
CA GLN A 96 7.05 19.13 23.97
C GLN A 96 8.42 19.14 24.66
N GLU A 97 8.50 18.70 25.91
CA GLU A 97 9.77 18.65 26.67
C GLU A 97 10.79 17.65 26.11
N PHE A 98 10.36 16.72 25.26
CA PHE A 98 11.25 15.76 24.60
C PHE A 98 11.64 16.18 23.20
N GLY A 99 11.34 17.43 22.80
CA GLY A 99 11.66 17.91 21.46
C GLY A 99 13.13 17.74 21.10
N GLY A 100 13.38 17.14 19.95
CA GLY A 100 14.73 16.84 19.48
C GLY A 100 15.31 15.52 19.95
N ARG A 101 14.61 14.79 20.78
CA ARG A 101 15.03 13.45 21.24
C ARG A 101 14.35 12.39 20.39
N ASP A 102 14.84 12.23 19.18
CA ASP A 102 14.26 11.24 18.26
C ASP A 102 15.12 9.99 18.26
N VAL A 103 14.47 8.85 18.15
CA VAL A 103 15.16 7.56 18.03
C VAL A 103 14.33 6.65 17.12
N THR A 104 15.03 5.79 16.38
CA THR A 104 14.37 4.89 15.44
C THR A 104 14.82 3.46 15.71
N TYR A 105 13.84 2.58 15.78
CA TYR A 105 14.07 1.13 15.89
C TYR A 105 13.33 0.43 14.77
N SER A 106 13.69 -0.81 14.51
CA SER A 106 12.98 -1.59 13.51
C SER A 106 12.66 -2.99 14.01
N TYR A 107 11.67 -3.59 13.39
CA TYR A 107 11.26 -4.97 13.61
C TYR A 107 11.08 -5.63 12.25
N SER A 108 11.73 -6.76 12.05
CA SER A 108 11.63 -7.51 10.80
C SER A 108 10.61 -8.64 10.97
N GLU A 109 9.52 -8.54 10.23
CA GLU A 109 8.48 -9.56 10.19
C GLU A 109 8.81 -10.54 9.06
N SER A 110 8.86 -11.82 9.38
CA SER A 110 8.96 -12.86 8.37
C SER A 110 7.59 -13.09 7.71
N ARG A 111 7.60 -13.50 6.47
CA ARG A 111 6.34 -13.82 5.76
C ARG A 111 5.62 -15.03 6.36
N THR A 112 6.30 -15.81 7.16
CA THR A 112 5.71 -16.96 7.85
C THR A 112 5.23 -16.63 9.26
N ASP A 113 5.48 -15.42 9.74
CA ASP A 113 5.03 -15.02 11.07
C ASP A 113 3.51 -14.92 11.12
N THR A 114 2.96 -15.32 12.24
CA THR A 114 1.54 -15.12 12.50
C THR A 114 1.30 -13.68 12.96
N GLU A 115 0.05 -13.25 12.91
CA GLU A 115 -0.32 -11.93 13.42
C GLU A 115 0.08 -11.77 14.89
N ASP A 116 0.00 -12.86 15.65
CA ASP A 116 0.38 -12.85 17.07
C ASP A 116 1.87 -12.59 17.26
N GLU A 117 2.69 -13.23 16.45
CA GLU A 117 4.14 -13.01 16.49
C GLU A 117 4.51 -11.59 16.09
N THR A 118 3.89 -11.08 15.05
CA THR A 118 4.14 -9.71 14.56
C THR A 118 3.75 -8.67 15.62
N ARG A 119 2.53 -8.76 16.17
CA ARG A 119 2.09 -7.78 17.17
C ARG A 119 2.91 -7.84 18.45
N ALA A 120 3.32 -9.05 18.86
CA ALA A 120 4.20 -9.21 20.02
C ALA A 120 5.58 -8.59 19.79
N GLY A 121 6.13 -8.77 18.58
CA GLY A 121 7.41 -8.18 18.22
C GLY A 121 7.35 -6.65 18.20
N ILE A 122 6.30 -6.10 17.63
CA ILE A 122 6.09 -4.64 17.60
C ILE A 122 5.93 -4.11 19.03
N ALA A 123 5.17 -4.81 19.87
CA ALA A 123 5.00 -4.42 21.27
C ALA A 123 6.34 -4.36 22.01
N GLN A 124 7.23 -5.32 21.75
CA GLN A 124 8.54 -5.34 22.40
C GLN A 124 9.39 -4.15 21.96
N VAL A 125 9.40 -3.82 20.69
CA VAL A 125 10.13 -2.65 20.18
C VAL A 125 9.54 -1.35 20.76
N LEU A 126 8.22 -1.28 20.90
CA LEU A 126 7.58 -0.11 21.51
C LEU A 126 8.00 0.05 22.97
N ARG A 127 8.06 -1.05 23.74
CA ARG A 127 8.52 -0.99 25.13
C ARG A 127 9.93 -0.43 25.22
N VAL A 128 10.83 -0.91 24.35
CA VAL A 128 12.22 -0.43 24.33
C VAL A 128 12.27 1.05 23.97
N GLY A 129 11.50 1.47 22.95
CA GLY A 129 11.48 2.88 22.53
C GLY A 129 10.92 3.80 23.59
N PHE A 130 9.88 3.38 24.33
CA PHE A 130 9.32 4.21 25.40
C PHE A 130 10.29 4.34 26.57
N LEU A 131 11.09 3.31 26.85
CA LEU A 131 12.12 3.41 27.90
C LEU A 131 13.09 4.56 27.63
N HIS A 132 13.39 4.83 26.37
CA HIS A 132 14.28 5.93 25.97
C HIS A 132 13.80 7.29 26.52
N TYR A 133 12.48 7.46 26.67
CA TYR A 133 11.90 8.69 27.20
C TYR A 133 11.63 8.62 28.70
N ILE A 134 11.20 7.45 29.16
CA ILE A 134 10.79 7.24 30.56
C ILE A 134 11.97 7.30 31.52
N ILE A 135 13.16 6.92 31.07
CA ILE A 135 14.33 6.79 31.94
C ILE A 135 14.72 8.10 32.64
N ASP A 136 14.37 9.22 32.04
CA ASP A 136 14.65 10.54 32.63
C ASP A 136 13.45 11.11 33.38
N THR A 137 12.43 10.31 33.65
CA THR A 137 11.22 10.73 34.38
C THR A 137 11.09 9.97 35.67
N PRO A 138 10.28 10.46 36.63
CA PRO A 138 10.04 9.70 37.86
C PRO A 138 9.45 8.31 37.64
N LEU A 139 8.79 8.09 36.50
CA LEU A 139 8.22 6.77 36.16
C LEU A 139 9.31 5.69 36.05
N ALA A 140 10.56 6.09 35.79
CA ALA A 140 11.68 5.14 35.71
C ALA A 140 11.82 4.29 36.98
N TYR A 141 11.52 4.87 38.12
CA TYR A 141 11.65 4.17 39.40
C TYR A 141 10.51 3.18 39.66
N ALA A 142 9.45 3.25 38.87
CA ALA A 142 8.29 2.36 38.99
C ALA A 142 8.33 1.19 38.02
N ILE A 143 9.33 1.15 37.12
CA ILE A 143 9.44 0.11 36.09
C ILE A 143 10.48 -0.92 36.52
N GLU A 144 10.07 -2.19 36.51
CA GLU A 144 10.97 -3.30 36.66
C GLU A 144 11.33 -3.86 35.29
N ILE A 145 12.62 -3.96 35.03
CA ILE A 145 13.12 -4.51 33.77
C ILE A 145 13.64 -5.91 34.05
N GLY A 146 12.98 -6.89 33.46
CA GLY A 146 13.40 -8.28 33.58
C GLY A 146 13.83 -8.83 32.22
N THR A 147 14.71 -9.81 32.25
CA THR A 147 15.03 -10.56 31.04
C THR A 147 14.21 -11.86 31.07
N ASP A 148 13.65 -12.19 29.90
CA ASP A 148 12.99 -13.49 29.77
C ASP A 148 14.06 -14.58 29.80
N SER A 149 14.09 -15.29 30.91
CA SER A 149 15.08 -16.36 31.13
C SER A 149 14.66 -17.68 30.49
N SER A 150 13.61 -17.70 29.70
CA SER A 150 13.16 -18.92 29.00
C SER A 150 14.09 -19.34 27.84
N GLY A 151 15.25 -18.79 27.81
CA GLY A 151 16.43 -19.51 27.37
C GLY A 151 16.91 -19.38 25.93
N ASP A 152 16.18 -18.79 24.99
CA ASP A 152 16.65 -18.81 23.61
C ASP A 152 16.97 -17.43 23.02
N ALA A 153 17.00 -16.40 23.84
CA ALA A 153 17.42 -15.08 23.39
C ALA A 153 18.95 -15.00 23.32
N ARG A 154 19.51 -15.70 22.38
CA ARG A 154 20.89 -15.43 21.98
C ARG A 154 20.86 -14.25 21.00
N PRO A 155 21.57 -13.18 21.29
CA PRO A 155 21.74 -12.16 20.27
C PRO A 155 22.64 -12.72 19.17
N MET A 156 22.05 -13.50 18.30
CA MET A 156 22.75 -13.98 17.11
C MET A 156 22.57 -12.95 16.02
N MET A 157 23.58 -12.15 15.82
CA MET A 157 23.71 -11.42 14.56
C MET A 157 24.10 -12.46 13.52
N ALA A 158 23.10 -12.99 12.81
CA ALA A 158 23.36 -13.92 11.73
C ALA A 158 24.19 -13.23 10.64
N GLN A 159 25.37 -13.79 10.39
CA GLN A 159 26.22 -13.31 9.31
C GLN A 159 25.63 -13.81 7.97
N PRO A 160 25.66 -13.00 6.94
CA PRO A 160 25.20 -13.47 5.63
C PRO A 160 25.82 -14.76 5.12
N UNK A 161 26.68 -14.94 5.49
CA UNK A 161 27.44 -16.11 5.17
C UNK A 161 26.93 -17.39 5.70
N ASP A 162 26.19 -17.06 6.65
CA ASP A 162 25.62 -18.26 7.31
C ASP A 162 24.26 -18.65 6.71
N ASP A 163 23.75 -17.90 5.77
CA ASP A 163 22.47 -18.19 5.13
C ASP A 163 22.68 -19.22 3.99
N PRO A 164 22.21 -20.46 4.19
CA PRO A 164 22.38 -21.49 3.14
C PRO A 164 21.59 -21.19 1.86
N TRP A 165 20.62 -20.30 1.92
CA TRP A 165 19.80 -19.91 0.79
C TRP A 165 20.35 -18.69 0.05
N ASN A 166 21.40 -18.06 0.56
CA ASN A 166 22.02 -16.89 -0.04
C ASN A 166 21.00 -15.82 -0.40
N PHE A 167 20.11 -15.51 0.56
CA PHE A 167 19.04 -14.50 0.48
C PHE A 167 17.90 -14.85 -0.49
N TRP A 168 17.87 -16.05 -1.06
CA TRP A 168 16.72 -16.47 -1.87
C TRP A 168 15.54 -16.83 -0.98
N VAL A 169 14.37 -16.32 -1.38
CA VAL A 169 13.10 -16.62 -0.72
C VAL A 169 12.13 -17.14 -1.78
N PHE A 170 11.56 -18.28 -1.51
CA PHE A 170 10.62 -18.96 -2.42
C PHE A 170 9.24 -18.96 -1.79
N ARG A 171 8.20 -18.74 -2.60
CA ARG A 171 6.84 -18.76 -2.13
C ARG A 171 5.93 -19.47 -3.13
N ILE A 172 5.03 -20.27 -2.61
CA ILE A 172 4.00 -20.92 -3.40
C ILE A 172 2.66 -20.57 -2.77
N ASN A 173 1.74 -20.03 -3.58
CA ASN A 173 0.38 -19.72 -3.14
C ASN A 173 -0.62 -20.44 -4.03
N MET A 174 -1.68 -20.94 -3.43
CA MET A 174 -2.80 -21.53 -4.15
C MET A 174 -4.09 -21.06 -3.51
N ASN A 175 -5.08 -20.75 -4.34
CA ASN A 175 -6.38 -20.28 -3.88
C ASN A 175 -7.48 -20.85 -4.76
N ALA A 176 -8.57 -21.26 -4.12
CA ALA A 176 -9.76 -21.71 -4.81
C ALA A 176 -10.98 -21.01 -4.21
N ARG A 177 -11.84 -20.51 -5.06
CA ARG A 177 -13.06 -19.83 -4.64
C ARG A 177 -14.23 -20.29 -5.49
N ALA A 178 -15.34 -20.59 -4.84
CA ALA A 178 -16.59 -20.93 -5.50
C ALA A 178 -17.67 -20.00 -4.98
N SER A 179 -18.53 -19.52 -5.87
CA SER A 179 -19.69 -18.72 -5.50
C SER A 179 -20.85 -19.07 -6.44
N GLY A 180 -22.08 -18.90 -5.97
CA GLY A 180 -23.24 -19.21 -6.76
C GLY A 180 -24.48 -18.47 -6.31
N GLU A 181 -25.38 -18.30 -7.25
CA GLU A 181 -26.74 -17.79 -7.06
C GLU A 181 -27.64 -18.55 -8.05
N UNK A 182 -28.62 -18.24 -8.03
CA UNK A 182 -29.58 -19.00 -8.72
C UNK A 182 -29.38 -19.19 -10.18
N SER A 183 -29.00 -18.20 -10.76
CA SER A 183 -28.83 -18.27 -12.22
C SER A 183 -27.38 -18.33 -12.67
N ARG A 184 -26.40 -18.27 -11.77
CA ARG A 184 -24.98 -18.22 -12.12
C ARG A 184 -24.13 -18.92 -11.07
N THR A 185 -23.24 -19.80 -11.52
CA THR A 185 -22.21 -20.38 -10.67
C THR A 185 -20.85 -19.95 -11.19
N GLN A 186 -19.90 -19.71 -10.29
CA GLN A 186 -18.57 -19.25 -10.64
C GLN A 186 -17.54 -20.00 -9.83
N HIS A 187 -16.50 -20.48 -10.51
CA HIS A 187 -15.36 -21.14 -9.88
C HIS A 187 -14.10 -20.39 -10.32
N ASN A 188 -13.26 -20.06 -9.37
CA ASN A 188 -11.99 -19.39 -9.62
C ASN A 188 -10.87 -20.19 -8.97
N TYR A 189 -9.83 -20.47 -9.71
CA TYR A 189 -8.63 -21.14 -9.21
C TYR A 189 -7.44 -20.25 -9.56
N SER A 190 -6.55 -20.04 -8.62
CA SER A 190 -5.36 -19.27 -8.89
C SER A 190 -4.17 -19.85 -8.15
N GLY A 191 -3.00 -19.67 -8.72
CA GLY A 191 -1.77 -20.11 -8.10
C GLY A 191 -0.62 -19.26 -8.56
N SER A 192 0.35 -19.06 -7.68
CA SER A 192 1.56 -18.33 -8.00
C SER A 192 2.77 -19.00 -7.36
N VAL A 193 3.89 -18.88 -8.04
CA VAL A 193 5.19 -19.30 -7.52
C VAL A 193 6.13 -18.13 -7.71
N SER A 194 6.87 -17.75 -6.65
CA SER A 194 7.86 -16.70 -6.77
C SER A 194 9.18 -17.14 -6.16
N ALA A 195 10.26 -16.57 -6.70
CA ALA A 195 11.62 -16.71 -6.19
C ALA A 195 12.23 -15.32 -6.20
N ASN A 196 12.57 -14.81 -5.02
CA ASN A 196 13.07 -13.46 -4.87
C ASN A 196 14.39 -13.47 -4.12
N ARG A 197 15.30 -12.60 -4.54
CA ARG A 197 16.56 -12.37 -3.85
C ARG A 197 16.80 -10.87 -3.76
N THR A 198 17.04 -10.39 -2.56
CA THR A 198 17.29 -8.96 -2.32
C THR A 198 18.57 -8.81 -1.53
N THR A 199 19.52 -8.09 -2.10
CA THR A 199 20.75 -7.68 -1.41
C THR A 199 20.91 -6.16 -1.60
N GLU A 200 21.93 -5.59 -1.01
CA GLU A 200 22.19 -4.15 -1.19
C GLU A 200 22.41 -3.75 -2.65
N ASN A 201 22.99 -4.66 -3.44
CA ASN A 201 23.40 -4.33 -4.80
C ASN A 201 22.49 -4.91 -5.88
N TRP A 202 21.72 -5.97 -5.58
CA TRP A 202 20.94 -6.71 -6.57
C TRP A 202 19.59 -7.09 -6.03
N ILE A 203 18.60 -7.03 -6.94
CA ILE A 203 17.29 -7.62 -6.70
C ILE A 203 16.96 -8.53 -7.87
N UNK A 204 16.52 -9.71 -7.77
CA UNK A 204 16.19 -10.56 -8.60
C UNK A 204 14.95 -10.96 -8.25
N ARG A 205 13.88 -10.86 -9.10
CA ARG A 205 12.50 -11.34 -8.89
C ARG A 205 12.09 -12.23 -10.03
N PHE A 206 11.56 -13.41 -9.69
CA PHE A 206 10.95 -14.32 -10.67
C PHE A 206 9.58 -14.69 -10.13
N GLU A 207 8.57 -14.60 -10.98
CA GLU A 207 7.21 -14.87 -10.55
C GLU A 207 6.40 -15.50 -11.68
N THR A 208 5.58 -16.50 -11.34
CA THR A 208 4.56 -17.01 -12.25
C THR A 208 3.21 -16.88 -11.58
N ASP A 209 2.23 -16.44 -12.35
CA ASP A 209 0.86 -16.33 -11.88
C ASP A 209 -0.05 -17.04 -12.87
N ASN A 210 -0.95 -17.85 -12.34
CA ASN A 210 -1.89 -18.60 -13.16
C ASN A 210 -3.28 -18.46 -12.55
N SER A 211 -4.25 -18.13 -13.39
CA SER A 211 -5.64 -18.08 -12.94
C SER A 211 -6.56 -18.72 -13.99
N TYR A 212 -7.57 -19.39 -13.47
CA TYR A 212 -8.61 -20.02 -14.24
C TYR A 212 -9.95 -19.64 -13.63
N ARG A 213 -10.81 -19.08 -14.45
CA ARG A 213 -12.15 -18.69 -14.03
C ARG A 213 -13.17 -19.37 -14.93
N GLU A 214 -14.12 -20.04 -14.33
CA GLU A 214 -15.23 -20.68 -15.03
C GLU A 214 -16.54 -20.08 -14.50
N SER A 215 -17.39 -19.66 -15.40
CA SER A 215 -18.69 -19.11 -15.06
C SER A 215 -19.74 -19.85 -15.87
N ILE A 216 -20.75 -20.39 -15.21
CA ILE A 216 -21.89 -21.02 -15.84
C ILE A 216 -23.12 -20.19 -15.54
N THR A 217 -23.77 -19.67 -16.59
CA THR A 217 -24.96 -18.83 -16.49
C THR A 217 -26.13 -19.59 -17.09
N GLU A 218 -27.22 -19.77 -16.34
CA GLU A 218 -28.45 -20.39 -16.83
C GLU A 218 -29.22 -19.36 -17.66
N LEU A 219 -29.47 -19.71 -18.91
CA LEU A 219 -30.23 -18.88 -19.84
C LEU A 219 -31.43 -19.69 -20.35
N SER A 220 -32.43 -18.99 -20.83
CA SER A 220 -33.63 -19.65 -21.42
C SER A 220 -33.32 -20.63 -22.54
N UNK A 221 -32.30 -20.47 -23.02
CA UNK A 221 -31.77 -21.24 -24.04
C UNK A 221 -30.89 -22.36 -23.63
N GLY A 222 -30.69 -22.46 -22.50
CA GLY A 222 -29.74 -23.43 -21.97
C GLY A 222 -28.55 -22.78 -21.28
N ASP A 223 -27.76 -23.60 -20.59
CA ASP A 223 -26.59 -23.08 -19.84
C ASP A 223 -25.52 -22.55 -20.77
N TYR A 224 -24.96 -21.41 -20.40
CA TYR A 224 -23.81 -20.84 -21.10
C TYR A 224 -22.59 -20.90 -20.20
N LYS A 225 -21.54 -21.59 -20.68
CA LYS A 225 -20.27 -21.74 -19.95
C LYS A 225 -19.21 -20.83 -20.55
N ASN A 226 -18.62 -19.99 -19.70
CA ASN A 226 -17.49 -19.16 -20.08
C ASN A 226 -16.25 -19.56 -19.28
N VAL A 227 -15.13 -19.70 -19.98
CA VAL A 227 -13.84 -19.97 -19.35
C VAL A 227 -12.87 -18.84 -19.69
N SER A 228 -12.27 -18.28 -18.66
CA SER A 228 -11.25 -17.26 -18.79
C SER A 228 -9.96 -17.78 -18.17
N ARG A 229 -8.87 -17.64 -18.89
CA ARG A 229 -7.54 -18.07 -18.44
C ARG A 229 -6.56 -16.91 -18.55
N ARG A 230 -5.74 -16.78 -17.52
CA ARG A 230 -4.63 -15.85 -17.52
C ARG A 230 -3.42 -16.55 -16.93
N ASN A 231 -2.33 -16.52 -17.67
CA ASN A 231 -1.07 -17.11 -17.24
C ASN A 231 0.02 -16.08 -17.49
N SER A 232 0.94 -15.93 -16.56
CA SER A 232 2.07 -15.03 -16.77
C SER A 232 3.31 -15.56 -16.07
N GLY A 233 4.43 -15.27 -16.64
CA GLY A 233 5.74 -15.45 -16.02
C GLY A 233 6.55 -14.20 -16.23
N SER A 234 7.22 -13.74 -15.18
CA SER A 234 8.04 -12.54 -15.27
C SER A 234 9.37 -12.74 -14.57
N ALA A 235 10.36 -12.05 -15.05
CA ALA A 235 11.69 -12.00 -14.46
C ALA A 235 12.16 -10.56 -14.49
N GLN A 236 12.70 -10.10 -13.36
CA GLN A 236 13.28 -8.77 -13.28
C GLN A 236 14.59 -8.85 -12.51
N VAL A 237 15.60 -8.21 -13.03
CA VAL A 237 16.88 -8.04 -12.35
C VAL A 237 17.14 -6.55 -12.23
N VAL A 238 17.44 -6.12 -11.00
CA VAL A 238 17.72 -4.71 -10.70
C VAL A 238 19.14 -4.64 -10.14
N LYS A 239 19.90 -3.67 -10.62
CA LYS A 239 21.24 -3.35 -10.12
C LYS A 239 21.20 -1.98 -9.45
N SER A 240 21.65 -1.92 -8.19
CA SER A 240 21.81 -0.65 -7.49
C SER A 240 23.02 0.10 -8.03
N LEU A 241 22.83 1.37 -8.38
CA LEU A 241 23.89 2.24 -8.91
C LEU A 241 24.10 3.44 -7.97
N GLY A 242 24.08 3.20 -6.66
CA GLY A 242 24.26 4.23 -5.64
C GLY A 242 22.96 4.65 -5.00
N GLU A 243 23.00 5.77 -4.27
CA GLU A 243 21.90 6.24 -3.42
C GLU A 243 20.70 6.77 -4.21
N HIS A 244 20.86 7.09 -5.48
CA HIS A 244 19.79 7.75 -6.27
C HIS A 244 19.44 7.01 -7.55
N TRP A 245 20.25 6.06 -8.00
CA TRP A 245 20.06 5.44 -9.31
C TRP A 245 19.94 3.92 -9.22
N GLY A 246 19.06 3.37 -10.06
CA GLY A 246 18.95 1.94 -10.26
C GLY A 246 18.80 1.63 -11.75
N ALA A 247 19.29 0.47 -12.16
CA ALA A 247 19.11 -0.03 -13.52
C ALA A 247 18.41 -1.38 -13.45
N SER A 248 17.58 -1.68 -14.45
CA SER A 248 16.85 -2.95 -14.46
C SER A 248 16.70 -3.51 -15.85
N ILE A 249 16.47 -4.80 -15.90
CA ILE A 249 15.96 -5.45 -17.10
C ILE A 249 14.77 -6.33 -16.67
N ARG A 250 13.67 -6.22 -17.39
CA ARG A 250 12.44 -6.93 -17.10
C ARG A 250 12.00 -7.71 -18.33
N GLY A 251 11.69 -8.99 -18.12
CA GLY A 251 11.10 -9.84 -19.15
C GLY A 251 9.79 -10.41 -18.65
N GLU A 252 8.84 -10.55 -19.57
CA GLU A 252 7.53 -11.10 -19.21
C GLU A 252 6.99 -11.92 -20.38
N MET A 253 6.40 -13.04 -20.07
CA MET A 253 5.58 -13.83 -21.01
C MET A 253 4.20 -13.98 -20.39
N SER A 254 3.17 -13.71 -21.18
CA SER A 254 1.81 -13.83 -20.66
C SER A 254 0.83 -14.30 -21.73
N ARG A 255 -0.29 -14.82 -21.26
CA ARG A 255 -1.45 -15.22 -22.06
C ARG A 255 -2.68 -14.72 -21.33
N SER A 256 -3.65 -14.20 -22.09
CA SER A 256 -4.88 -13.71 -21.48
C SER A 256 -6.05 -13.80 -22.45
N THR A 257 -7.05 -14.60 -22.13
CA THR A 257 -8.29 -14.68 -22.92
C THR A 257 -9.14 -13.39 -22.82
N UNK A 258 -8.86 -12.71 -21.92
CA UNK A 258 -9.48 -11.51 -21.70
C UNK A 258 -9.03 -10.43 -22.56
N LEU A 259 -7.85 -10.49 -22.89
CA LEU A 259 -7.21 -9.49 -23.72
C LEU A 259 -6.97 -9.94 -25.16
N ASN A 260 -7.60 -11.00 -25.59
CA ASN A 260 -7.40 -11.54 -26.95
C ASN A 260 -5.91 -11.89 -27.22
N GLN A 261 -5.16 -12.26 -26.19
CA GLN A 261 -3.71 -12.51 -26.29
C GLN A 261 -3.42 -13.99 -26.07
N ALA A 262 -3.11 -14.71 -27.15
CA ALA A 262 -2.65 -16.08 -27.05
C ALA A 262 -1.24 -16.14 -26.46
N ARG A 263 -0.40 -15.15 -26.80
CA ARG A 263 0.92 -14.98 -26.22
C ARG A 263 1.35 -13.52 -26.33
N ARG A 264 1.94 -13.03 -25.25
CA ARG A 264 2.58 -11.72 -25.23
C ARG A 264 3.94 -11.88 -24.61
N LEU A 265 4.97 -11.39 -25.29
CA LEU A 265 6.34 -11.35 -24.79
C LEU A 265 6.77 -9.90 -24.65
N ARG A 266 7.47 -9.59 -23.55
CA ARG A 266 7.99 -8.24 -23.28
C ARG A 266 9.43 -8.31 -22.82
N ALA A 267 10.25 -7.38 -23.27
CA ALA A 267 11.61 -7.22 -22.80
C ALA A 267 11.91 -5.73 -22.68
N PHE A 268 12.20 -5.27 -21.44
CA PHE A 268 12.32 -3.86 -21.12
C PHE A 268 13.52 -3.59 -20.22
N PRO A 269 14.64 -3.14 -20.76
CA PRO A 269 15.64 -2.48 -19.93
C PRO A 269 15.13 -1.12 -19.45
N GLY A 270 15.60 -0.69 -18.29
CA GLY A 270 15.14 0.55 -17.70
C GLY A 270 16.11 1.15 -16.72
N ILE A 271 15.85 2.38 -16.38
CA ILE A 271 16.64 3.13 -15.41
C ILE A 271 15.69 3.92 -14.51
N GLU A 272 16.06 4.05 -13.25
CA GLU A 272 15.26 4.76 -12.25
C GLU A 272 16.14 5.77 -11.51
N PHE A 273 15.60 6.94 -11.29
CA PHE A 273 16.23 7.99 -10.47
C PHE A 273 15.30 8.33 -9.31
N ASN A 274 15.84 8.27 -8.08
CA ASN A 274 15.12 8.72 -6.89
C ASN A 274 15.71 10.07 -6.47
N VAL A 275 14.87 11.09 -6.44
CA VAL A 275 15.27 12.45 -6.07
C VAL A 275 15.84 12.47 -4.65
N PHE A 276 15.29 11.66 -3.75
CA PHE A 276 15.80 11.48 -2.40
C PHE A 276 16.66 10.22 -2.34
N PRO A 277 17.61 10.13 -1.39
CA PRO A 277 18.36 8.86 -1.26
C PRO A 277 17.44 7.67 -1.00
N TYR A 278 17.76 6.51 -1.55
CA TYR A 278 16.97 5.29 -1.29
C TYR A 278 16.89 4.94 0.20
N SER A 279 17.89 5.35 0.98
CA SER A 279 17.90 5.14 2.43
C SER A 279 16.75 5.85 3.14
N GLU A 280 16.15 6.88 2.52
CA GLU A 280 15.02 7.61 3.08
C GLU A 280 13.66 7.13 2.57
N SER A 281 13.62 6.07 1.78
CA SER A 281 12.41 5.69 1.01
C SER A 281 11.22 5.28 1.88
N SER A 282 11.43 4.89 3.12
CA SER A 282 10.33 4.60 4.02
C SER A 282 9.57 5.86 4.47
N ARG A 283 10.21 7.02 4.39
CA ARG A 283 9.65 8.31 4.80
C ARG A 283 9.34 9.23 3.63
N ARG A 284 10.15 9.20 2.58
CA ARG A 284 9.90 9.98 1.36
C ARG A 284 10.63 9.37 0.18
N SER A 285 9.97 9.36 -0.96
CA SER A 285 10.60 8.99 -2.23
C SER A 285 9.91 9.75 -3.36
N LEU A 286 10.70 10.09 -4.36
CA LEU A 286 10.20 10.61 -5.63
C LEU A 286 11.05 9.95 -6.71
N THR A 287 10.47 8.92 -7.33
CA THR A 287 11.17 8.13 -8.32
C THR A 287 10.66 8.44 -9.71
N LEU A 288 11.60 8.54 -10.65
CA LEU A 288 11.33 8.68 -12.06
C LEU A 288 11.95 7.46 -12.74
N ALA A 289 11.11 6.62 -13.31
CA ALA A 289 11.57 5.41 -13.99
C ALA A 289 11.27 5.50 -15.47
N TYR A 290 12.22 5.11 -16.30
CA TYR A 290 12.04 5.04 -17.74
C TYR A 290 12.45 3.65 -18.22
N GLU A 291 11.55 3.01 -18.96
CA GLU A 291 11.81 1.72 -19.57
C GLU A 291 11.52 1.82 -21.07
N VAL A 292 12.34 1.18 -21.87
CA VAL A 292 12.14 1.10 -23.31
C VAL A 292 12.40 -0.34 -23.76
N GLY A 293 11.61 -0.84 -24.68
CA GLY A 293 11.80 -2.21 -25.11
C GLY A 293 10.85 -2.61 -26.21
N VAL A 294 10.62 -3.92 -26.30
CA VAL A 294 9.76 -4.47 -27.35
C VAL A 294 8.70 -5.37 -26.74
N GLN A 295 7.55 -5.41 -27.40
CA GLN A 295 6.47 -6.33 -27.10
C GLN A 295 6.12 -7.11 -28.37
N SER A 296 5.97 -8.43 -28.21
CA SER A 296 5.51 -9.31 -29.29
C SER A 296 4.17 -9.88 -28.89
N PHE A 297 3.20 -9.76 -29.80
CA PHE A 297 1.84 -10.22 -29.56
C PHE A 297 1.47 -11.30 -30.58
N ASP A 298 0.90 -12.40 -30.11
CA ASP A 298 0.11 -13.33 -30.91
C ASP A 298 -1.31 -13.27 -30.38
N TYR A 299 -2.28 -13.04 -31.25
CA TYR A 299 -3.67 -12.85 -30.85
C TYR A 299 -4.46 -14.13 -30.99
N GLU A 300 -5.48 -14.32 -30.13
CA GLU A 300 -6.43 -15.45 -30.25
C GLU A 300 -7.29 -15.32 -31.50
N GLU A 301 -7.73 -14.10 -31.79
CA GLU A 301 -8.55 -13.76 -32.96
C GLU A 301 -7.96 -12.50 -33.63
N GLU A 302 -8.20 -12.38 -34.94
CA GLU A 302 -7.78 -11.19 -35.66
C GLU A 302 -8.30 -9.91 -34.98
N THR A 303 -7.43 -8.92 -34.82
CA THR A 303 -7.79 -7.66 -34.18
C THR A 303 -8.58 -6.75 -35.14
N ILE A 304 -9.18 -5.68 -34.58
CA ILE A 304 -9.86 -4.66 -35.38
C ILE A 304 -8.93 -3.95 -36.36
N PHE A 305 -7.61 -4.09 -36.15
CA PHE A 305 -6.59 -3.53 -37.04
C PHE A 305 -6.08 -4.55 -38.05
N GLY A 306 -6.72 -5.70 -38.14
CA GLY A 306 -6.38 -6.75 -39.12
C GLY A 306 -5.09 -7.50 -38.79
N LYS A 307 -4.74 -7.58 -37.53
CA LYS A 307 -3.51 -8.26 -37.11
C LYS A 307 -3.83 -9.57 -36.39
N THR A 308 -3.04 -10.61 -36.69
CA THR A 308 -3.02 -11.86 -35.93
C THR A 308 -1.77 -11.98 -35.07
N GLU A 309 -0.71 -11.26 -35.46
CA GLU A 309 0.53 -11.15 -34.68
C GLU A 309 1.18 -9.81 -35.00
N GLU A 310 1.97 -9.30 -34.05
CA GLU A 310 2.76 -8.08 -34.30
C GLU A 310 3.86 -7.93 -33.26
N MET A 311 4.89 -7.22 -33.63
CA MET A 311 5.99 -6.85 -32.72
C MET A 311 6.12 -5.34 -32.72
N LEU A 312 6.08 -4.75 -31.53
CA LEU A 312 6.00 -3.30 -31.38
C LEU A 312 7.03 -2.81 -30.37
N PRO A 313 7.88 -1.85 -30.76
CA PRO A 313 8.70 -1.16 -29.77
C PRO A 313 7.81 -0.24 -28.94
N SER A 314 8.10 -0.12 -27.65
CA SER A 314 7.33 0.71 -26.75
C SER A 314 8.20 1.27 -25.64
N HIS A 315 7.70 2.31 -24.99
CA HIS A 315 8.37 2.85 -23.82
C HIS A 315 7.36 3.17 -22.73
N GLU A 316 7.87 3.23 -21.50
CA GLU A 316 7.06 3.50 -20.31
C GLU A 316 7.80 4.51 -19.45
N VAL A 317 7.04 5.47 -18.92
CA VAL A 317 7.52 6.41 -17.91
C VAL A 317 6.65 6.22 -16.68
N GLU A 318 7.27 6.07 -15.52
CA GLU A 318 6.54 6.02 -14.26
C GLU A 318 7.15 7.02 -13.29
N VAL A 319 6.32 7.86 -12.71
CA VAL A 319 6.73 8.78 -11.65
C VAL A 319 5.92 8.41 -10.41
N THR A 320 6.60 8.13 -9.32
CA THR A 320 5.97 7.78 -8.05
C THR A 320 6.47 8.72 -6.97
N PHE A 321 5.54 9.41 -6.34
CA PHE A 321 5.80 10.24 -5.16
C PHE A 321 5.15 9.56 -3.96
N ASP A 322 5.93 9.29 -2.92
CA ASP A 322 5.47 8.62 -1.71
C ASP A 322 6.07 9.34 -0.52
N VAL A 323 5.24 9.78 0.40
CA VAL A 323 5.70 10.47 1.60
C VAL A 323 4.86 10.02 2.79
N GLU A 324 5.53 9.79 3.91
CA GLU A 324 4.89 9.40 5.17
C GLU A 324 5.57 10.18 6.29
N GLN A 325 4.85 11.15 6.84
CA GLN A 325 5.39 12.14 7.77
C GLN A 325 4.40 12.35 8.93
N PRO A 326 4.85 12.98 10.02
CA PRO A 326 3.94 13.25 11.14
C PRO A 326 2.71 14.08 10.78
N TRP A 327 2.79 14.90 9.73
CA TRP A 327 1.66 15.73 9.30
C TRP A 327 0.68 14.99 8.38
N GLY A 328 1.05 13.80 7.92
CA GLY A 328 0.19 13.01 7.04
C GLY A 328 0.96 12.19 6.04
N ASP A 329 0.23 11.64 5.10
CA ASP A 329 0.82 10.78 4.08
C ASP A 329 0.24 11.12 2.71
N SER A 330 1.02 10.82 1.69
CA SER A 330 0.61 11.01 0.31
C SER A 330 1.29 9.96 -0.57
N ARG A 331 0.54 9.42 -1.50
CA ARG A 331 1.10 8.58 -2.55
C ARG A 331 0.47 9.00 -3.88
N VAL A 332 1.31 9.36 -4.84
CA VAL A 332 0.86 9.74 -6.18
C VAL A 332 1.67 8.94 -7.19
N ARG A 333 1.00 8.33 -8.14
CA ARG A 333 1.66 7.57 -9.20
C ARG A 333 1.14 8.07 -10.55
N TYR A 334 2.07 8.42 -11.42
CA TYR A 334 1.80 8.72 -12.82
C TYR A 334 2.46 7.65 -13.68
N ARG A 335 1.72 7.12 -14.64
CA ARG A 335 2.24 6.11 -15.57
C ARG A 335 1.85 6.50 -16.99
N TYR A 336 2.81 6.44 -17.88
CA TYR A 336 2.63 6.70 -19.30
C TYR A 336 3.27 5.56 -20.09
N ASN A 337 2.53 5.01 -21.07
CA ASN A 337 3.01 3.99 -21.98
C ASN A 337 2.65 4.40 -23.40
N ALA A 338 3.54 4.14 -24.35
CA ALA A 338 3.25 4.41 -25.75
C ALA A 338 4.02 3.45 -26.65
N PHE A 339 3.41 3.15 -27.79
CA PHE A 339 4.12 2.42 -28.84
C PHE A 339 4.95 3.40 -29.65
N LEU A 340 6.25 3.09 -29.84
CA LEU A 340 7.17 4.00 -30.52
C LEU A 340 6.91 4.07 -32.02
N SER A 341 6.30 3.03 -32.58
CA SER A 341 5.91 3.03 -34.00
C SER A 341 4.75 3.96 -34.28
N ASP A 342 3.92 4.26 -33.28
CA ASP A 342 2.78 5.16 -33.42
C ASP A 342 2.46 5.73 -32.04
N ILE A 343 3.01 6.88 -31.73
CA ILE A 343 2.84 7.51 -30.40
C ILE A 343 1.43 7.98 -30.12
N SER A 344 0.54 7.96 -31.12
CA SER A 344 -0.87 8.22 -30.87
C SER A 344 -1.55 7.03 -30.15
N LYS A 345 -0.90 5.88 -30.12
CA LYS A 345 -1.35 4.68 -29.40
C LYS A 345 -0.66 4.65 -28.03
N TYR A 346 -1.31 5.23 -27.07
CA TYR A 346 -0.74 5.41 -25.73
C TYR A 346 -1.78 5.23 -24.65
N SER A 347 -1.32 5.06 -23.44
CA SER A 347 -2.15 5.14 -22.26
C SER A 347 -1.43 5.98 -21.19
N ASN A 348 -2.20 6.73 -20.44
CA ASN A 348 -1.65 7.36 -19.26
C ASN A 348 -2.64 7.29 -18.12
N SER A 349 -2.12 7.30 -16.92
CA SER A 349 -2.94 7.26 -15.72
C SER A 349 -2.24 8.05 -14.61
N VAL A 350 -3.06 8.69 -13.81
CA VAL A 350 -2.63 9.32 -12.56
C VAL A 350 -3.53 8.74 -11.46
N SER A 351 -2.94 8.30 -10.38
CA SER A 351 -3.70 7.92 -9.19
C SER A 351 -3.00 8.46 -7.97
N GLY A 352 -3.77 8.82 -6.96
CA GLY A 352 -3.15 9.31 -5.76
C GLY A 352 -4.10 9.40 -4.59
N ASN A 353 -3.51 9.38 -3.42
CA ASN A 353 -4.22 9.65 -2.17
C ASN A 353 -3.38 10.65 -1.37
N LEU A 354 -4.07 11.53 -0.70
CA LEU A 354 -3.49 12.55 0.19
C LEU A 354 -4.25 12.52 1.49
N SER A 355 -3.51 12.61 2.60
CA SER A 355 -4.09 12.70 3.92
C SER A 355 -3.27 13.70 4.73
N PHE A 356 -3.88 14.79 5.19
CA PHE A 356 -3.19 15.83 5.92
C PHE A 356 -3.89 16.11 7.24
N ARG A 357 -3.10 16.20 8.29
CA ARG A 357 -3.53 16.66 9.62
C ARG A 357 -3.32 18.16 9.69
N ILE A 358 -4.40 18.92 9.54
CA ILE A 358 -4.31 20.40 9.43
C ILE A 358 -4.15 21.05 10.79
N ILE A 359 -5.09 20.72 11.71
CA ILE A 359 -5.03 21.19 13.11
C ILE A 359 -5.44 20.01 13.99
N ARG A 360 -5.40 20.23 15.32
CA ARG A 360 -5.73 19.18 16.28
C ARG A 360 -7.10 18.58 15.97
N GLY A 361 -7.12 17.27 15.76
CA GLY A 361 -8.33 16.53 15.49
C GLY A 361 -8.94 16.73 14.12
N PHE A 362 -8.35 17.59 13.27
CA PHE A 362 -8.92 17.90 11.96
C PHE A 362 -7.98 17.43 10.84
N SER A 363 -8.47 16.54 10.03
CA SER A 363 -7.74 16.00 8.88
C SER A 363 -8.55 16.16 7.61
N VAL A 364 -7.85 16.34 6.50
CA VAL A 364 -8.45 16.31 5.18
C VAL A 364 -7.82 15.18 4.39
N PHE A 365 -8.62 14.54 3.54
CA PHE A 365 -8.13 13.47 2.69
C PHE A 365 -8.78 13.55 1.31
N MET A 366 -8.00 13.13 0.33
CA MET A 366 -8.45 13.12 -1.06
C MET A 366 -7.92 11.88 -1.73
N ASN A 367 -8.77 11.25 -2.52
CA ASN A 367 -8.36 10.17 -3.43
C ASN A 367 -8.79 10.57 -4.83
N ALA A 368 -7.88 10.40 -5.78
CA ALA A 368 -8.19 10.75 -7.15
C ALA A 368 -7.51 9.76 -8.09
N SER A 369 -8.19 9.43 -9.16
CA SER A 369 -7.61 8.66 -10.24
C SER A 369 -8.18 9.12 -11.57
N THR A 370 -7.33 9.10 -12.57
CA THR A 370 -7.76 9.37 -13.93
C THR A 370 -6.93 8.50 -14.88
N SER A 371 -7.54 8.04 -15.93
CA SER A 371 -6.84 7.29 -16.96
C SER A 371 -7.37 7.62 -18.33
N LEU A 372 -6.48 7.58 -19.29
CA LEU A 372 -6.79 7.76 -20.70
C LEU A 372 -6.11 6.61 -21.45
N VAL A 373 -6.89 5.84 -22.20
CA VAL A 373 -6.41 4.62 -22.86
C VAL A 373 -6.68 4.74 -24.35
N ARG A 374 -5.62 4.69 -25.14
CA ARG A 374 -5.69 4.72 -26.61
C ARG A 374 -4.79 3.66 -27.25
N ASP A 375 -4.37 2.67 -26.49
CA ASP A 375 -3.42 1.67 -26.94
C ASP A 375 -4.02 0.26 -27.04
N GLN A 376 -5.35 0.17 -27.19
CA GLN A 376 -6.07 -1.10 -27.20
C GLN A 376 -5.98 -1.80 -28.57
N LEU A 377 -4.77 -2.17 -28.95
CA LEU A 377 -4.50 -2.83 -30.24
C LEU A 377 -5.04 -4.27 -30.29
N TYR A 378 -5.33 -4.86 -29.15
CA TYR A 378 -5.71 -6.24 -28.98
C TYR A 378 -7.20 -6.52 -29.22
N LEU A 379 -8.02 -5.51 -29.44
CA LEU A 379 -9.47 -5.69 -29.55
C LEU A 379 -9.83 -6.58 -30.73
N ALA A 380 -10.60 -7.65 -30.44
CA ALA A 380 -10.98 -8.63 -31.46
C ALA A 380 -11.98 -8.03 -32.46
N LYS A 381 -11.83 -8.41 -33.71
CA LYS A 381 -12.64 -7.91 -34.81
C LYS A 381 -14.06 -8.50 -34.81
N ALA A 382 -14.26 -9.70 -34.27
CA ALA A 382 -15.53 -10.40 -34.29
C ALA A 382 -16.68 -9.57 -33.70
N ASN A 383 -17.86 -9.61 -34.33
CA ASN A 383 -19.04 -8.91 -33.82
C ASN A 383 -19.42 -9.44 -32.44
N MET A 384 -19.72 -8.51 -31.54
CA MET A 384 -20.14 -8.88 -30.20
C MET A 384 -21.58 -9.42 -30.20
N SER A 385 -21.74 -10.64 -29.70
CA SER A 385 -23.04 -11.16 -29.32
C SER A 385 -23.37 -10.71 -27.89
N ASP A 386 -24.64 -10.72 -27.55
CA ASP A 386 -25.08 -10.44 -26.18
C ASP A 386 -24.42 -11.41 -25.18
N ALA A 387 -24.23 -12.66 -25.62
CA ALA A 387 -23.54 -13.65 -24.79
C ALA A 387 -22.08 -13.30 -24.54
N ALA A 388 -21.40 -12.74 -25.55
CA ALA A 388 -20.01 -12.30 -25.39
C ALA A 388 -19.88 -11.13 -24.41
N ILE A 389 -20.84 -10.23 -24.41
CA ILE A 389 -20.90 -9.13 -23.44
C ILE A 389 -21.11 -9.68 -22.02
N LEU A 390 -22.07 -10.58 -21.88
CA LEU A 390 -22.35 -11.25 -20.61
C LEU A 390 -21.13 -11.98 -20.04
N LEU A 391 -20.31 -12.52 -20.94
CA LEU A 391 -19.19 -13.37 -20.55
C LEU A 391 -17.88 -12.60 -20.32
N GLU A 392 -17.94 -11.29 -20.46
CA GLU A 392 -16.76 -10.44 -20.26
C GLU A 392 -15.56 -10.86 -21.12
N ARG A 393 -15.84 -11.47 -22.27
CA ARG A 393 -14.78 -11.87 -23.20
C ARG A 393 -14.18 -10.70 -23.96
N ARG A 394 -14.91 -9.61 -24.02
CA ARG A 394 -14.48 -8.43 -24.73
C ARG A 394 -14.32 -7.28 -23.73
N GLN A 395 -13.16 -6.75 -23.68
CA GLN A 395 -12.90 -5.56 -22.88
C GLN A 395 -13.49 -4.35 -23.61
N LEU A 396 -14.40 -3.66 -22.96
CA LEU A 396 -14.99 -2.45 -23.54
C LEU A 396 -13.91 -1.36 -23.60
N ALA A 397 -13.76 -0.78 -24.76
CA ALA A 397 -12.82 0.31 -24.94
C ALA A 397 -13.29 1.53 -24.13
N THR A 398 -12.53 1.94 -23.17
CA THR A 398 -12.81 3.13 -22.37
C THR A 398 -11.70 4.14 -22.64
N ASP A 399 -12.03 5.16 -23.40
CA ASP A 399 -11.05 6.19 -23.75
C ASP A 399 -10.60 6.98 -22.52
N SER A 400 -11.52 7.25 -21.61
CA SER A 400 -11.17 8.01 -20.42
C SER A 400 -12.04 7.62 -19.22
N ARG A 401 -11.45 7.72 -18.05
CA ARG A 401 -12.14 7.45 -16.79
C ARG A 401 -11.55 8.34 -15.70
N TYR A 402 -12.38 8.85 -14.83
CA TYR A 402 -11.90 9.58 -13.66
C TYR A 402 -12.74 9.28 -12.42
N SER A 403 -12.14 9.44 -11.27
CA SER A 403 -12.80 9.30 -9.99
C SER A 403 -12.09 10.23 -8.99
N VAL A 404 -12.86 11.02 -8.27
CA VAL A 404 -12.32 11.91 -7.23
C VAL A 404 -13.22 11.82 -6.01
N SER A 405 -12.61 11.64 -4.84
CA SER A 405 -13.32 11.74 -3.59
C SER A 405 -12.52 12.64 -2.63
N PHE A 406 -13.24 13.45 -1.89
CA PHE A 406 -12.68 14.37 -0.92
C PHE A 406 -13.44 14.22 0.40
N GLY A 407 -12.72 14.25 1.52
CA GLY A 407 -13.33 14.10 2.82
C GLY A 407 -12.57 14.85 3.89
N VAL A 408 -13.31 15.10 4.96
CA VAL A 408 -12.75 15.73 6.16
C VAL A 408 -13.17 14.93 7.39
N UNK A 409 -12.32 14.81 8.39
CA UNK A 409 -12.54 14.22 9.54
C UNK A 409 -12.22 15.17 10.55
N TYR A 410 -13.17 15.42 11.45
CA TYR A 410 -12.91 16.24 12.66
C TYR A 410 -13.31 15.44 13.90
N THR A 411 -12.35 15.26 14.78
CA THR A 411 -12.53 14.51 16.03
C THR A 411 -12.18 15.42 17.20
N PHE A 412 -13.08 15.49 18.18
CA PHE A 412 -12.89 16.33 19.37
C PHE A 412 -13.42 15.59 20.59
N GLY A 413 -13.09 16.09 21.78
CA GLY A 413 -13.49 15.49 23.04
C GLY A 413 -12.28 14.97 23.81
N SER A 414 -12.42 13.83 24.48
CA SER A 414 -11.34 13.28 25.30
C SER A 414 -10.08 13.06 24.47
N ILE A 415 -8.95 13.48 25.01
CA ILE A 415 -7.66 13.25 24.37
C ILE A 415 -7.15 11.83 24.59
N PHE A 416 -7.65 11.14 25.60
CA PHE A 416 -7.13 9.82 25.99
C PHE A 416 -7.84 8.69 25.25
N ASN A 417 -7.11 7.64 24.97
CA ASN A 417 -7.52 6.51 24.14
C ASN A 417 -6.97 5.19 24.70
N ASN A 418 -7.01 5.05 26.04
CA ASN A 418 -6.41 3.90 26.72
C ASN A 418 -7.34 2.71 26.85
N VAL A 419 -8.66 2.96 26.97
CA VAL A 419 -9.61 1.92 27.35
C VAL A 419 -9.99 1.05 26.17
N VAL A 420 -9.91 -0.27 26.36
CA VAL A 420 -10.35 -1.24 25.36
C VAL A 420 -11.52 -2.01 25.94
N ASN A 421 -12.64 -1.99 25.24
CA ASN A 421 -13.82 -2.78 25.62
C ASN A 421 -14.37 -3.46 24.36
N PRO A 422 -14.13 -4.78 24.19
CA PRO A 422 -14.50 -5.47 22.95
C PRO A 422 -15.95 -6.00 22.94
N ARG A 423 -16.79 -5.60 23.90
CA ARG A 423 -18.16 -6.11 23.97
C ARG A 423 -19.01 -5.55 22.84
N PHE A 424 -19.76 -6.45 22.11
CA PHE A 424 -20.61 -6.18 20.95
C PHE A 424 -19.80 -5.74 19.72
#